data_f5a6f528d0942af80202fa1266a4e81e
#
_entry.id   f5a6f528d0942af80202fa1266a4e81e
#
_cell.length_a   1.000
_cell.length_b   1.000
_cell.length_c   1.000
_cell.angle_alpha   90.00
_cell.angle_beta   90.00
_cell.angle_gamma   90.00
#
_symmetry.space_group_name_H-M   'P 1'
#
loop_
_entity.id
_entity.type
_entity.pdbx_description
1 polymer ?
#
loop_
_entity_poly.entity_id
_entity_poly.type
_entity_poly.pdbx_seq_one_letter_code
_entity_poly.pdbx_strand_id
1 'polypeptide(L)'
;MARSDLSKIKILSKYIYNNKGLKIGLIGGSFNPPHNGHLKIAKLALKNLNLDEVWWLVSTKNPLKTSKGQMSLSKRVELTKKIANHPKFKVLNIENNLKTKNSYVLLKKILPRLSNMKLIWIMGSDNLFNFSKWYKAKKISNLIPFAVFNRRGSPLRSINSKGAYVLGKRINSSRLKLLSISEPPIWGYFHNVNINISSTIIRRSKE
;
A
#
# COMPACT_ATOMS: atom_id res chain seq x y z
N MET A 1 -15.05 14.41 -20.78
CA MET A 1 -15.32 13.36 -19.75
C MET A 1 -14.49 13.48 -18.46
N ALA A 2 -13.83 14.58 -18.15
CA ALA A 2 -12.85 14.67 -17.05
C ALA A 2 -13.26 15.53 -15.84
N ARG A 3 -14.28 16.38 -15.92
CA ARG A 3 -14.64 17.30 -14.82
C ARG A 3 -15.58 16.73 -13.74
N SER A 4 -16.42 15.75 -14.05
CA SER A 4 -17.39 15.17 -13.10
C SER A 4 -16.76 14.23 -12.06
N ASP A 5 -15.59 13.65 -12.33
CA ASP A 5 -14.89 12.76 -11.38
C ASP A 5 -14.06 13.51 -10.33
N LEU A 6 -13.72 14.77 -10.57
CA LEU A 6 -12.89 15.59 -9.66
C LEU A 6 -13.62 15.97 -8.37
N SER A 7 -14.94 16.22 -8.45
CA SER A 7 -15.75 16.55 -7.27
C SER A 7 -15.88 15.37 -6.30
N LYS A 8 -15.77 14.13 -6.79
CA LYS A 8 -15.86 12.90 -5.99
C LYS A 8 -14.58 12.60 -5.20
N ILE A 9 -13.45 13.27 -5.52
CA ILE A 9 -12.19 13.11 -4.83
C ILE A 9 -11.82 14.41 -4.08
N LYS A 10 -12.79 15.04 -3.42
CA LYS A 10 -12.58 16.23 -2.57
C LYS A 10 -11.38 16.10 -1.61
N ILE A 11 -11.07 14.87 -1.19
CA ILE A 11 -9.91 14.57 -0.35
C ILE A 11 -8.59 14.77 -1.12
N LEU A 12 -8.50 14.37 -2.39
CA LEU A 12 -7.26 14.54 -3.17
C LEU A 12 -7.05 15.99 -3.63
N SER A 13 -8.11 16.73 -3.95
CA SER A 13 -7.98 18.13 -4.39
C SER A 13 -7.30 19.01 -3.33
N LYS A 14 -7.56 18.77 -2.04
CA LYS A 14 -6.91 19.46 -0.93
C LYS A 14 -5.38 19.23 -0.92
N TYR A 15 -4.91 18.08 -1.43
CA TYR A 15 -3.49 17.73 -1.44
C TYR A 15 -2.76 18.15 -2.71
N ILE A 16 -3.47 18.40 -3.82
CA ILE A 16 -2.85 18.70 -5.11
C ILE A 16 -2.20 20.08 -5.13
N TYR A 17 -2.80 21.07 -4.46
CA TYR A 17 -2.38 22.48 -4.56
C TYR A 17 -1.19 22.86 -3.68
N ASN A 18 -1.00 22.21 -2.52
CA ASN A 18 -0.03 22.66 -1.52
C ASN A 18 1.19 21.75 -1.31
N ASN A 19 1.36 20.67 -2.09
CA ASN A 19 2.27 19.58 -1.70
C ASN A 19 3.24 19.16 -2.82
N LYS A 20 3.90 20.13 -3.47
CA LYS A 20 4.96 19.82 -4.45
C LYS A 20 6.12 19.07 -3.80
N GLY A 21 6.56 17.98 -4.43
CA GLY A 21 7.75 17.24 -4.04
C GLY A 21 7.58 16.28 -2.86
N LEU A 22 6.40 16.22 -2.19
CA LEU A 22 6.18 15.31 -1.07
C LEU A 22 6.40 13.85 -1.47
N LYS A 23 7.08 13.13 -0.58
CA LYS A 23 7.29 11.69 -0.66
C LYS A 23 6.22 10.97 0.13
N ILE A 24 5.35 10.24 -0.55
CA ILE A 24 4.18 9.60 0.05
C ILE A 24 4.23 8.09 -0.13
N GLY A 25 4.11 7.37 0.97
CA GLY A 25 3.95 5.93 0.97
C GLY A 25 2.48 5.54 0.86
N LEU A 26 2.12 4.68 -0.08
CA LEU A 26 0.77 4.12 -0.24
C LEU A 26 0.75 2.70 0.32
N ILE A 27 -0.01 2.47 1.39
CA ILE A 27 -0.22 1.13 1.95
C ILE A 27 -1.65 0.67 1.67
N GLY A 28 -1.81 -0.23 0.70
CA GLY A 28 -3.11 -0.79 0.31
C GLY A 28 -3.45 -2.06 1.08
N GLY A 29 -4.70 -2.19 1.53
CA GLY A 29 -5.14 -3.39 2.21
C GLY A 29 -6.64 -3.43 2.51
N SER A 30 -7.16 -4.64 2.76
CA SER A 30 -8.53 -4.79 3.25
C SER A 30 -8.68 -4.36 4.70
N PHE A 31 -7.59 -4.40 5.50
CA PHE A 31 -7.57 -4.07 6.93
C PHE A 31 -8.75 -4.71 7.69
N ASN A 32 -8.87 -6.03 7.62
CA ASN A 32 -9.98 -6.80 8.15
C ASN A 32 -9.55 -7.88 9.17
N PRO A 33 -9.26 -7.49 10.43
CA PRO A 33 -9.07 -6.13 10.94
C PRO A 33 -7.69 -5.54 10.60
N PRO A 34 -7.51 -4.22 10.73
CA PRO A 34 -6.19 -3.62 10.84
C PRO A 34 -5.52 -4.08 12.14
N HIS A 35 -4.20 -4.07 12.20
CA HIS A 35 -3.45 -4.53 13.37
C HIS A 35 -2.08 -3.85 13.48
N ASN A 36 -1.42 -4.01 14.63
CA ASN A 36 -0.12 -3.40 14.92
C ASN A 36 0.98 -3.73 13.90
N GLY A 37 0.87 -4.85 13.20
CA GLY A 37 1.78 -5.18 12.11
C GLY A 37 1.71 -4.18 10.94
N HIS A 38 0.51 -3.72 10.60
CA HIS A 38 0.35 -2.67 9.60
C HIS A 38 0.92 -1.33 10.09
N LEU A 39 0.64 -0.97 11.35
CA LEU A 39 1.19 0.23 11.98
C LEU A 39 2.71 0.23 11.99
N LYS A 40 3.32 -0.90 12.37
CA LYS A 40 4.79 -1.05 12.40
C LYS A 40 5.41 -0.86 11.01
N ILE A 41 4.83 -1.48 9.97
CA ILE A 41 5.27 -1.29 8.58
C ILE A 41 5.16 0.18 8.17
N ALA A 42 4.05 0.84 8.46
CA ALA A 42 3.84 2.25 8.12
C ALA A 42 4.87 3.17 8.81
N LYS A 43 5.13 2.97 10.12
CA LYS A 43 6.15 3.71 10.88
C LYS A 43 7.57 3.48 10.33
N LEU A 44 7.91 2.24 10.03
CA LEU A 44 9.22 1.90 9.47
C LEU A 44 9.40 2.47 8.05
N ALA A 45 8.36 2.43 7.22
CA ALA A 45 8.40 3.04 5.90
C ALA A 45 8.59 4.56 6.00
N LEU A 46 7.85 5.23 6.87
CA LEU A 46 7.98 6.66 7.12
C LEU A 46 9.43 7.04 7.46
N LYS A 47 10.06 6.28 8.38
CA LYS A 47 11.44 6.52 8.82
C LYS A 47 12.48 6.15 7.76
N ASN A 48 12.41 4.92 7.23
CA ASN A 48 13.48 4.34 6.43
C ASN A 48 13.53 4.90 4.99
N LEU A 49 12.39 5.36 4.49
CA LEU A 49 12.27 5.97 3.16
C LEU A 49 12.22 7.49 3.20
N ASN A 50 12.36 8.08 4.39
CA ASN A 50 12.22 9.53 4.61
C ASN A 50 10.96 10.10 3.95
N LEU A 51 9.79 9.48 4.27
CA LEU A 51 8.51 9.91 3.73
C LEU A 51 7.94 11.08 4.53
N ASP A 52 7.21 11.93 3.84
CA ASP A 52 6.47 13.03 4.47
C ASP A 52 5.16 12.52 5.07
N GLU A 53 4.47 11.60 4.36
CA GLU A 53 3.23 10.98 4.81
C GLU A 53 3.13 9.50 4.40
N VAL A 54 2.25 8.76 5.09
CA VAL A 54 1.81 7.43 4.67
C VAL A 54 0.30 7.40 4.55
N TRP A 55 -0.21 7.07 3.37
CA TRP A 55 -1.63 6.97 3.07
C TRP A 55 -2.09 5.53 3.11
N TRP A 56 -3.03 5.26 4.01
CA TRP A 56 -3.66 3.95 4.17
C TRP A 56 -4.88 3.87 3.26
N LEU A 57 -4.77 3.08 2.20
CA LEU A 57 -5.82 2.91 1.19
C LEU A 57 -6.67 1.70 1.57
N VAL A 58 -7.83 1.94 2.20
CA VAL A 58 -8.75 0.86 2.60
C VAL A 58 -9.50 0.37 1.37
N SER A 59 -9.24 -0.91 0.97
CA SER A 59 -9.87 -1.51 -0.20
C SER A 59 -11.35 -1.82 0.04
N THR A 60 -12.17 -1.62 -0.97
CA THR A 60 -13.61 -1.95 -0.93
C THR A 60 -13.82 -3.46 -0.82
N LYS A 61 -13.12 -4.23 -1.66
CA LYS A 61 -13.13 -5.69 -1.67
C LYS A 61 -11.77 -6.20 -2.15
N ASN A 62 -11.21 -7.21 -1.49
CA ASN A 62 -10.04 -7.90 -2.01
C ASN A 62 -10.50 -9.04 -2.93
N PRO A 63 -10.25 -8.97 -4.25
CA PRO A 63 -10.70 -9.99 -5.19
C PRO A 63 -10.07 -11.37 -4.96
N LEU A 64 -8.97 -11.45 -4.21
CA LEU A 64 -8.27 -12.69 -3.87
C LEU A 64 -8.72 -13.29 -2.54
N LYS A 65 -9.73 -12.71 -1.86
CA LYS A 65 -10.25 -13.20 -0.58
C LYS A 65 -11.75 -13.42 -0.64
N THR A 66 -12.21 -14.48 0.02
CA THR A 66 -13.64 -14.73 0.21
C THR A 66 -14.26 -13.61 1.07
N SER A 67 -15.50 -13.25 0.78
CA SER A 67 -16.23 -12.20 1.52
C SER A 67 -16.78 -12.69 2.88
N LYS A 68 -16.79 -14.01 3.13
CA LYS A 68 -17.28 -14.60 4.38
C LYS A 68 -16.46 -14.06 5.57
N GLY A 69 -17.12 -13.53 6.59
CA GLY A 69 -16.48 -12.94 7.77
C GLY A 69 -15.78 -11.58 7.54
N GLN A 70 -16.08 -10.89 6.43
CA GLN A 70 -15.52 -9.55 6.19
C GLN A 70 -16.41 -8.49 6.85
N MET A 71 -15.80 -7.66 7.72
CA MET A 71 -16.45 -6.47 8.29
C MET A 71 -16.86 -5.48 7.20
N SER A 72 -17.90 -4.69 7.47
CA SER A 72 -18.30 -3.58 6.58
C SER A 72 -17.15 -2.62 6.31
N LEU A 73 -17.18 -1.96 5.15
CA LEU A 73 -16.13 -0.99 4.78
C LEU A 73 -16.03 0.15 5.81
N SER A 74 -17.16 0.66 6.28
CA SER A 74 -17.22 1.72 7.30
C SER A 74 -16.51 1.29 8.60
N LYS A 75 -16.77 0.08 9.07
CA LYS A 75 -16.12 -0.45 10.27
C LYS A 75 -14.62 -0.64 10.08
N ARG A 76 -14.18 -1.11 8.92
CA ARG A 76 -12.74 -1.26 8.61
C ARG A 76 -12.04 0.10 8.53
N VAL A 77 -12.68 1.11 7.95
CA VAL A 77 -12.14 2.49 7.92
C VAL A 77 -12.04 3.07 9.33
N GLU A 78 -13.08 2.92 10.16
CA GLU A 78 -13.08 3.35 11.57
C GLU A 78 -11.92 2.74 12.35
N LEU A 79 -11.80 1.40 12.30
CA LEU A 79 -10.74 0.68 13.01
C LEU A 79 -9.35 1.03 12.46
N THR A 80 -9.23 1.28 11.14
CA THR A 80 -7.97 1.70 10.54
C THR A 80 -7.57 3.08 11.04
N LYS A 81 -8.49 4.03 11.18
CA LYS A 81 -8.22 5.34 11.76
C LYS A 81 -7.75 5.25 13.21
N LYS A 82 -8.35 4.36 14.02
CA LYS A 82 -7.92 4.13 15.42
C LYS A 82 -6.48 3.63 15.51
N ILE A 83 -6.08 2.69 14.65
CA ILE A 83 -4.72 2.14 14.63
C ILE A 83 -3.72 3.09 13.97
N ALA A 84 -4.09 3.72 12.87
CA ALA A 84 -3.25 4.67 12.15
C ALA A 84 -3.21 6.06 12.81
N ASN A 85 -3.20 6.09 14.15
CA ASN A 85 -3.14 7.34 14.93
C ASN A 85 -1.73 7.92 14.92
N HIS A 86 -1.42 8.72 13.90
CA HIS A 86 -0.15 9.42 13.74
C HIS A 86 -0.36 10.64 12.83
N PRO A 87 0.22 11.83 13.12
CA PRO A 87 -0.04 13.06 12.36
C PRO A 87 0.32 12.96 10.86
N LYS A 88 1.32 12.15 10.52
CA LYS A 88 1.75 11.89 9.13
C LYS A 88 1.01 10.72 8.46
N PHE A 89 -0.04 10.16 9.08
CA PHE A 89 -0.83 9.09 8.48
C PHE A 89 -2.20 9.60 8.05
N LYS A 90 -2.62 9.22 6.85
CA LYS A 90 -3.94 9.54 6.30
C LYS A 90 -4.67 8.24 5.96
N VAL A 91 -5.88 8.07 6.44
CA VAL A 91 -6.73 6.92 6.10
C VAL A 91 -7.73 7.33 5.05
N LEU A 92 -7.63 6.71 3.88
CA LEU A 92 -8.36 7.10 2.68
C LEU A 92 -9.21 5.94 2.14
N ASN A 93 -10.45 6.23 1.80
CA ASN A 93 -11.40 5.33 1.16
C ASN A 93 -11.58 5.66 -0.31
N ILE A 94 -10.47 5.79 -1.05
CA ILE A 94 -10.47 6.26 -2.44
C ILE A 94 -11.08 5.23 -3.38
N GLU A 95 -10.86 3.94 -3.16
CA GLU A 95 -11.41 2.87 -4.01
C GLU A 95 -12.94 2.94 -4.11
N ASN A 96 -13.62 3.22 -2.99
CA ASN A 96 -15.06 3.39 -2.97
C ASN A 96 -15.50 4.60 -3.79
N ASN A 97 -14.83 5.72 -3.60
CA ASN A 97 -15.15 6.97 -4.31
C ASN A 97 -14.93 6.85 -5.83
N LEU A 98 -13.90 6.11 -6.24
CA LEU A 98 -13.56 5.86 -7.64
C LEU A 98 -14.27 4.64 -8.24
N LYS A 99 -15.11 3.94 -7.47
CA LYS A 99 -15.80 2.70 -7.87
C LYS A 99 -14.84 1.68 -8.50
N THR A 100 -13.66 1.52 -7.92
CA THR A 100 -12.63 0.57 -8.38
C THR A 100 -12.45 -0.56 -7.38
N LYS A 101 -12.04 -1.75 -7.88
CA LYS A 101 -11.87 -2.97 -7.08
C LYS A 101 -10.45 -3.53 -7.13
N ASN A 102 -9.53 -2.86 -7.83
CA ASN A 102 -8.16 -3.35 -7.97
C ASN A 102 -7.14 -2.21 -8.05
N SER A 103 -5.92 -2.51 -7.58
CA SER A 103 -4.84 -1.54 -7.45
C SER A 103 -4.38 -0.95 -8.79
N TYR A 104 -4.46 -1.71 -9.91
CA TYR A 104 -4.09 -1.19 -11.22
C TYR A 104 -4.99 -0.02 -11.64
N VAL A 105 -6.31 -0.20 -11.58
CA VAL A 105 -7.26 0.85 -11.95
C VAL A 105 -7.17 2.03 -10.99
N LEU A 106 -6.99 1.77 -9.69
CA LEU A 106 -6.76 2.80 -8.70
C LEU A 106 -5.55 3.66 -9.07
N LEU A 107 -4.39 3.05 -9.26
CA LEU A 107 -3.14 3.75 -9.58
C LEU A 107 -3.25 4.53 -10.90
N LYS A 108 -3.81 3.93 -11.96
CA LYS A 108 -4.05 4.64 -13.24
C LYS A 108 -4.91 5.90 -13.08
N LYS A 109 -5.82 5.93 -12.12
CA LYS A 109 -6.68 7.09 -11.85
C LYS A 109 -6.00 8.14 -10.96
N ILE A 110 -5.20 7.73 -9.96
CA ILE A 110 -4.64 8.68 -8.99
C ILE A 110 -3.27 9.25 -9.41
N LEU A 111 -2.39 8.44 -10.04
CA LEU A 111 -1.03 8.88 -10.36
C LEU A 111 -0.97 10.15 -11.24
N PRO A 112 -1.77 10.31 -12.31
CA PRO A 112 -1.76 11.54 -13.09
C PRO A 112 -2.17 12.78 -12.29
N ARG A 113 -2.97 12.58 -11.23
CA ARG A 113 -3.44 13.67 -10.35
C ARG A 113 -2.45 14.02 -9.24
N LEU A 114 -1.50 13.14 -8.97
CA LEU A 114 -0.49 13.26 -7.94
C LEU A 114 0.92 13.35 -8.54
N SER A 115 1.02 13.79 -9.80
CA SER A 115 2.28 13.84 -10.57
C SER A 115 3.33 14.79 -9.98
N ASN A 116 2.91 15.73 -9.14
CA ASN A 116 3.78 16.63 -8.38
C ASN A 116 4.35 16.00 -7.09
N MET A 117 4.03 14.73 -6.79
CA MET A 117 4.46 14.00 -5.60
C MET A 117 5.31 12.79 -5.99
N LYS A 118 6.16 12.34 -5.10
CA LYS A 118 6.93 11.09 -5.22
C LYS A 118 6.18 9.98 -4.46
N LEU A 119 5.64 9.03 -5.19
CA LEU A 119 4.79 7.97 -4.62
C LEU A 119 5.53 6.64 -4.60
N ILE A 120 5.36 5.87 -3.51
CA ILE A 120 5.90 4.53 -3.37
C ILE A 120 4.84 3.59 -2.79
N TRP A 121 4.70 2.39 -3.35
CA TRP A 121 3.80 1.37 -2.83
C TRP A 121 4.46 0.56 -1.72
N ILE A 122 3.80 0.49 -0.56
CA ILE A 122 4.28 -0.23 0.62
C ILE A 122 3.48 -1.52 0.79
N MET A 123 4.16 -2.66 0.96
CA MET A 123 3.50 -3.93 1.24
C MET A 123 4.35 -4.87 2.11
N GLY A 124 3.70 -5.85 2.74
CA GLY A 124 4.38 -6.96 3.39
C GLY A 124 4.84 -8.03 2.42
N SER A 125 5.80 -8.87 2.83
CA SER A 125 6.34 -9.98 2.03
C SER A 125 5.29 -11.04 1.65
N ASP A 126 4.23 -11.18 2.43
CA ASP A 126 3.07 -12.02 2.12
C ASP A 126 2.33 -11.55 0.86
N ASN A 127 2.24 -10.24 0.66
CA ASN A 127 1.68 -9.67 -0.56
C ASN A 127 2.62 -9.80 -1.75
N LEU A 128 3.94 -9.69 -1.55
CA LEU A 128 4.92 -9.94 -2.60
C LEU A 128 4.77 -11.35 -3.18
N PHE A 129 4.66 -12.37 -2.32
CA PHE A 129 4.46 -13.75 -2.75
C PHE A 129 3.23 -13.92 -3.66
N ASN A 130 2.15 -13.17 -3.40
CA ASN A 130 0.92 -13.21 -4.17
C ASN A 130 0.82 -12.14 -5.26
N PHE A 131 1.82 -11.27 -5.41
CA PHE A 131 1.76 -10.11 -6.31
C PHE A 131 1.53 -10.49 -7.77
N SER A 132 2.11 -11.61 -8.24
CA SER A 132 1.90 -12.11 -9.61
C SER A 132 0.43 -12.42 -9.94
N LYS A 133 -0.40 -12.65 -8.92
CA LYS A 133 -1.85 -12.89 -9.06
C LYS A 133 -2.68 -11.60 -9.11
N TRP A 134 -2.06 -10.44 -8.91
CA TRP A 134 -2.79 -9.18 -8.97
C TRP A 134 -3.17 -8.83 -10.41
N TYR A 135 -4.35 -8.24 -10.56
CA TYR A 135 -4.80 -7.81 -11.90
C TYR A 135 -3.78 -6.85 -12.53
N LYS A 136 -3.25 -7.25 -13.69
CA LYS A 136 -2.22 -6.51 -14.43
C LYS A 136 -0.96 -6.20 -13.60
N ALA A 137 -0.48 -7.16 -12.79
CA ALA A 137 0.67 -7.00 -11.88
C ALA A 137 1.89 -6.37 -12.55
N LYS A 138 2.30 -6.84 -13.74
CA LYS A 138 3.42 -6.26 -14.49
C LYS A 138 3.18 -4.79 -14.88
N LYS A 139 1.95 -4.42 -15.22
CA LYS A 139 1.62 -3.02 -15.48
C LYS A 139 1.66 -2.17 -14.21
N ILE A 140 1.30 -2.74 -13.04
CA ILE A 140 1.43 -2.04 -11.75
C ILE A 140 2.90 -1.78 -11.43
N SER A 141 3.80 -2.78 -11.62
CA SER A 141 5.23 -2.60 -11.33
C SER A 141 5.89 -1.48 -12.15
N ASN A 142 5.36 -1.19 -13.34
CA ASN A 142 5.85 -0.10 -14.20
C ASN A 142 5.25 1.27 -13.84
N LEU A 143 4.32 1.36 -12.90
CA LEU A 143 3.66 2.61 -12.54
C LEU A 143 4.26 3.28 -11.30
N ILE A 144 4.83 2.51 -10.37
CA ILE A 144 5.23 2.99 -9.06
C ILE A 144 6.32 2.08 -8.46
N PRO A 145 7.34 2.64 -7.76
CA PRO A 145 8.29 1.85 -7.00
C PRO A 145 7.65 1.10 -5.83
N PHE A 146 8.28 0.00 -5.38
CA PHE A 146 7.75 -0.83 -4.30
C PHE A 146 8.70 -0.96 -3.12
N ALA A 147 8.21 -0.75 -1.91
CA ALA A 147 8.88 -1.05 -0.65
C ALA A 147 8.24 -2.30 -0.01
N VAL A 148 9.01 -3.38 0.09
CA VAL A 148 8.55 -4.64 0.65
C VAL A 148 9.16 -4.84 2.03
N PHE A 149 8.31 -4.99 3.03
CA PHE A 149 8.71 -5.20 4.42
C PHE A 149 8.57 -6.67 4.80
N ASN A 150 9.65 -7.23 5.36
CA ASN A 150 9.65 -8.61 5.80
C ASN A 150 8.57 -8.85 6.86
N ARG A 151 7.89 -9.97 6.75
CA ARG A 151 7.03 -10.54 7.80
C ARG A 151 7.60 -11.90 8.20
N ARG A 152 7.59 -12.23 9.51
CA ARG A 152 8.10 -13.48 10.04
C ARG A 152 7.50 -14.68 9.30
N GLY A 153 8.35 -15.60 8.86
CA GLY A 153 7.93 -16.86 8.21
C GLY A 153 8.07 -16.93 6.68
N SER A 154 8.44 -15.84 5.97
CA SER A 154 8.54 -15.93 4.50
C SER A 154 9.64 -15.11 3.80
N PRO A 155 10.82 -14.82 4.41
CA PRO A 155 11.74 -13.88 3.76
C PRO A 155 12.31 -14.42 2.45
N LEU A 156 12.94 -15.59 2.45
CA LEU A 156 13.60 -16.13 1.25
C LEU A 156 12.60 -16.56 0.15
N ARG A 157 11.50 -17.22 0.54
CA ARG A 157 10.46 -17.63 -0.41
C ARG A 157 9.82 -16.45 -1.14
N SER A 158 9.64 -15.32 -0.44
CA SER A 158 9.02 -14.15 -1.07
C SER A 158 9.98 -13.44 -2.04
N ILE A 159 11.26 -13.34 -1.71
CA ILE A 159 12.28 -12.71 -2.58
C ILE A 159 12.48 -13.48 -3.88
N ASN A 160 12.37 -14.81 -3.85
CA ASN A 160 12.51 -15.69 -5.02
C ASN A 160 11.16 -16.06 -5.67
N SER A 161 10.08 -15.34 -5.33
CA SER A 161 8.75 -15.64 -5.87
C SER A 161 8.52 -15.05 -7.26
N LYS A 162 7.52 -15.60 -7.98
CA LYS A 162 7.02 -14.99 -9.23
C LYS A 162 6.63 -13.52 -9.03
N GLY A 163 6.14 -13.15 -7.85
CA GLY A 163 5.79 -11.76 -7.53
C GLY A 163 7.02 -10.85 -7.51
N ALA A 164 8.14 -11.30 -6.95
CA ALA A 164 9.40 -10.56 -6.96
C ALA A 164 9.95 -10.38 -8.39
N TYR A 165 9.89 -11.43 -9.20
CA TYR A 165 10.26 -11.35 -10.63
C TYR A 165 9.42 -10.32 -11.39
N VAL A 166 8.10 -10.29 -11.16
CA VAL A 166 7.19 -9.35 -11.80
C VAL A 166 7.47 -7.90 -11.38
N LEU A 167 7.93 -7.66 -10.14
CA LEU A 167 8.30 -6.31 -9.68
C LEU A 167 9.51 -5.73 -10.43
N GLY A 168 10.39 -6.57 -10.98
CA GLY A 168 11.55 -6.14 -11.76
C GLY A 168 12.81 -5.95 -10.91
N LYS A 169 13.57 -4.87 -11.13
CA LYS A 169 14.88 -4.66 -10.52
C LYS A 169 14.79 -4.42 -9.02
N ARG A 170 15.47 -5.25 -8.23
CA ARG A 170 15.64 -5.03 -6.80
C ARG A 170 16.89 -4.17 -6.54
N ILE A 171 16.74 -3.09 -5.78
CA ILE A 171 17.90 -2.29 -5.35
C ILE A 171 18.59 -2.92 -4.15
N ASN A 172 19.88 -2.61 -4.02
CA ASN A 172 20.70 -3.05 -2.90
C ASN A 172 20.19 -2.43 -1.57
N SER A 173 20.38 -3.14 -0.47
CA SER A 173 19.99 -2.70 0.88
C SER A 173 20.61 -1.36 1.30
N SER A 174 21.83 -1.07 0.88
CA SER A 174 22.53 0.20 1.12
C SER A 174 21.84 1.41 0.44
N ARG A 175 21.06 1.18 -0.63
CA ARG A 175 20.40 2.22 -1.42
C ARG A 175 18.89 2.33 -1.18
N LEU A 176 18.34 1.65 -0.18
CA LEU A 176 16.90 1.64 0.08
C LEU A 176 16.29 3.03 0.32
N LYS A 177 17.06 3.98 0.86
CA LYS A 177 16.61 5.37 1.05
C LYS A 177 16.30 6.08 -0.28
N LEU A 178 16.95 5.68 -1.37
CA LEU A 178 16.73 6.27 -2.70
C LEU A 178 15.45 5.74 -3.39
N LEU A 179 14.85 4.68 -2.85
CA LEU A 179 13.71 4.04 -3.48
C LEU A 179 12.52 4.98 -3.69
N SER A 180 12.30 5.91 -2.74
CA SER A 180 11.20 6.90 -2.82
C SER A 180 11.34 7.92 -3.95
N ILE A 181 12.54 8.04 -4.54
CA ILE A 181 12.84 8.95 -5.66
C ILE A 181 13.26 8.21 -6.92
N SER A 182 13.25 6.87 -6.90
CA SER A 182 13.63 6.03 -8.05
C SER A 182 12.47 5.83 -9.02
N GLU A 183 12.80 5.68 -10.30
CA GLU A 183 11.80 5.40 -11.32
C GLU A 183 11.45 3.90 -11.39
N PRO A 184 10.16 3.54 -11.56
CA PRO A 184 9.77 2.16 -11.74
C PRO A 184 10.22 1.60 -13.11
N PRO A 185 10.35 0.26 -13.27
CA PRO A 185 10.05 -0.80 -12.31
C PRO A 185 11.23 -1.09 -11.37
N ILE A 186 11.09 -0.76 -10.12
CA ILE A 186 12.12 -0.95 -9.10
C ILE A 186 11.50 -1.26 -7.74
N TRP A 187 12.18 -2.07 -6.93
CA TRP A 187 11.73 -2.37 -5.58
C TRP A 187 12.87 -2.60 -4.59
N GLY A 188 12.58 -2.41 -3.31
CA GLY A 188 13.50 -2.65 -2.22
C GLY A 188 12.89 -3.58 -1.17
N TYR A 189 13.76 -4.37 -0.48
CA TYR A 189 13.36 -5.29 0.57
C TYR A 189 13.95 -4.89 1.92
N PHE A 190 13.09 -4.75 2.93
CA PHE A 190 13.44 -4.35 4.29
C PHE A 190 13.40 -5.57 5.22
N HIS A 191 14.58 -6.06 5.64
CA HIS A 191 14.74 -7.32 6.38
C HIS A 191 14.32 -7.24 7.86
N ASN A 192 14.54 -6.11 8.53
CA ASN A 192 14.50 -6.00 10.00
C ASN A 192 13.09 -5.69 10.54
N VAL A 193 12.06 -6.39 10.06
CA VAL A 193 10.68 -6.18 10.48
C VAL A 193 10.12 -7.45 11.11
N ASN A 194 10.32 -7.61 12.42
CA ASN A 194 9.75 -8.74 13.18
C ASN A 194 8.26 -8.52 13.44
N ILE A 195 7.39 -9.02 12.57
CA ILE A 195 5.93 -8.93 12.70
C ILE A 195 5.32 -10.33 12.63
N ASN A 196 4.79 -10.82 13.75
CA ASN A 196 4.15 -12.15 13.86
C ASN A 196 2.63 -12.10 13.71
N ILE A 197 2.04 -10.95 13.39
CA ILE A 197 0.58 -10.74 13.41
C ILE A 197 0.06 -10.63 11.98
N SER A 198 -1.04 -11.35 11.68
CA SER A 198 -1.81 -11.18 10.46
C SER A 198 -3.30 -11.05 10.77
N SER A 199 -4.06 -10.38 9.89
CA SER A 199 -5.52 -10.29 10.04
C SER A 199 -6.20 -11.67 10.08
N THR A 200 -5.61 -12.68 9.46
CA THR A 200 -6.11 -14.05 9.47
C THR A 200 -5.94 -14.69 10.85
N ILE A 201 -4.79 -14.52 11.49
CA ILE A 201 -4.54 -15.01 12.85
C ILE A 201 -5.53 -14.36 13.82
N ILE A 202 -5.71 -13.04 13.73
CA ILE A 202 -6.63 -12.30 14.62
C ILE A 202 -8.09 -12.76 14.46
N ARG A 203 -8.53 -13.11 13.25
CA ARG A 203 -9.89 -13.64 13.08
C ARG A 203 -10.05 -15.01 13.68
N ARG A 204 -9.09 -15.92 13.45
CA ARG A 204 -9.12 -17.27 14.01
C ARG A 204 -9.07 -17.34 15.53
N SER A 205 -8.47 -16.35 16.19
CA SER A 205 -8.44 -16.28 17.66
C SER A 205 -9.73 -15.72 18.26
N LYS A 206 -10.73 -15.35 17.45
CA LYS A 206 -12.04 -14.85 17.87
C LYS A 206 -13.19 -15.79 17.51
N GLU A 207 -12.89 -16.88 16.81
CA GLU A 207 -13.74 -18.06 16.59
C GLU A 207 -13.51 -19.09 17.71
#